data_2f7ca8daee50f1bbe0a347224b892482
#
_entry.id   2f7ca8daee50f1bbe0a347224b892482
#
_cell.length_a   1.000
_cell.length_b   1.000
_cell.length_c   1.000
_cell.angle_alpha   90.00
_cell.angle_beta   90.00
_cell.angle_gamma   90.00
#
_symmetry.space_group_name_H-M   'P 1'
#
loop_
_entity.id
_entity.type
_entity.pdbx_description
1 polymer ?
#
loop_
_entity_poly.entity_id
_entity_poly.type
_entity_poly.pdbx_seq_one_letter_code
_entity_poly.pdbx_strand_id
1 'polypeptide(L)'
;MVIDKDTPNVGDLKSLKGIENFKYLKNIYITGATALEDVDLSNQTYLTNLVLSLANGVKSLKFTDIVEWGDPVKVELIFSDPAANVGPVTLDFSPLASRLSSITIKNASKLAEMNLAGCEKLASLDIATGLDALTTLDISESPLLVDPAKVLFGKAMKEVSATAAQAAALSSTYPSISFGASDVAKNVDPILRAKILADESYNPDQGNTVITQEIADRVTGLYIVGYEDNVANLKSLAGLEVFKNMTTLSVVAPNAQLEDVDLSAYTNLTTVTVSPSKGYKSIKLPAGIVNFTSVCSNAQSIGPVDLDLTAYTNLETVDVGGTSWGSGSKALVSLNCKGLAKLKLIRAAFASAKTINISGCDLLQGYVGAQAAEGANLPFDQRGATIIVGSQEQYDALRSSWYDYYGESPYCEMKIEE
;
A
#
# COMPACT_ATOMS: atom_id res chain seq x y z
N MET A 1 33.03 10.58 12.99
CA MET A 1 34.11 9.80 12.35
C MET A 1 34.68 10.64 11.23
N VAL A 2 35.99 10.72 11.12
CA VAL A 2 36.71 11.39 10.02
C VAL A 2 37.69 10.37 9.44
N ILE A 3 37.62 10.17 8.15
CA ILE A 3 38.59 9.41 7.34
C ILE A 3 38.95 10.31 6.18
N ASP A 4 40.21 10.74 6.11
CA ASP A 4 40.68 11.68 5.10
C ASP A 4 41.97 11.20 4.39
N LYS A 5 42.45 11.99 3.46
CA LYS A 5 43.64 11.68 2.67
C LYS A 5 44.90 11.38 3.50
N ASP A 6 44.94 11.86 4.74
CA ASP A 6 46.08 11.68 5.67
C ASP A 6 45.91 10.41 6.54
N THR A 7 44.77 9.75 6.45
CA THR A 7 44.50 8.46 7.11
C THR A 7 45.30 7.35 6.43
N PRO A 8 46.15 6.60 7.17
CA PRO A 8 46.96 5.54 6.58
C PRO A 8 46.12 4.52 5.80
N ASN A 9 46.56 4.18 4.60
CA ASN A 9 45.87 3.19 3.70
C ASN A 9 44.45 3.53 3.30
N VAL A 10 44.05 4.82 3.37
CA VAL A 10 42.67 5.25 3.00
C VAL A 10 42.30 4.87 1.58
N GLY A 11 43.25 4.86 0.64
CA GLY A 11 43.05 4.45 -0.73
C GLY A 11 42.63 2.99 -0.89
N ASP A 12 42.99 2.13 0.05
CA ASP A 12 42.67 0.69 0.04
C ASP A 12 41.37 0.35 0.78
N LEU A 13 40.70 1.35 1.37
CA LEU A 13 39.44 1.17 2.10
C LEU A 13 38.33 0.74 1.13
N LYS A 14 37.87 -0.50 1.23
CA LYS A 14 36.85 -1.08 0.33
C LYS A 14 35.44 -1.04 0.88
N SER A 15 35.28 -1.01 2.20
CA SER A 15 33.96 -1.00 2.86
C SER A 15 34.03 -0.33 4.21
N LEU A 16 32.88 0.05 4.76
CA LEU A 16 32.74 0.56 6.11
C LEU A 16 32.33 -0.54 7.10
N LYS A 17 32.61 -1.81 6.79
CA LYS A 17 32.28 -2.92 7.69
C LYS A 17 32.93 -2.70 9.07
N GLY A 18 32.14 -2.82 10.14
CA GLY A 18 32.54 -2.49 11.51
C GLY A 18 31.98 -1.16 12.00
N ILE A 19 31.48 -0.29 11.11
CA ILE A 19 30.84 0.97 11.48
C ILE A 19 29.58 0.77 12.32
N GLU A 20 28.92 -0.37 12.18
CA GLU A 20 27.75 -0.79 12.94
C GLU A 20 28.01 -0.91 14.45
N ASN A 21 29.28 -1.01 14.86
CA ASN A 21 29.67 -1.01 16.28
C ASN A 21 29.63 0.40 16.91
N PHE A 22 29.56 1.44 16.09
CA PHE A 22 29.54 2.85 16.53
C PHE A 22 28.12 3.42 16.43
N LYS A 23 27.22 2.98 17.29
CA LYS A 23 25.76 3.22 17.23
C LYS A 23 25.32 4.70 17.29
N TYR A 24 26.16 5.60 17.80
CA TYR A 24 25.80 7.00 18.05
C TYR A 24 26.58 7.98 17.15
N LEU A 25 27.02 7.52 15.97
CA LEU A 25 27.69 8.42 15.02
C LEU A 25 26.71 9.46 14.47
N LYS A 26 27.02 10.73 14.73
CA LYS A 26 26.29 11.87 14.18
C LYS A 26 26.93 12.39 12.88
N ASN A 27 28.26 12.38 12.82
CA ASN A 27 28.98 12.95 11.70
C ASN A 27 29.92 11.91 11.08
N ILE A 28 29.83 11.75 9.76
CA ILE A 28 30.67 10.87 8.96
C ILE A 28 31.26 11.70 7.83
N TYR A 29 32.58 11.82 7.81
CA TYR A 29 33.36 12.53 6.79
C TYR A 29 34.38 11.56 6.21
N ILE A 30 34.23 11.24 4.93
CA ILE A 30 35.17 10.34 4.23
C ILE A 30 35.65 11.02 2.97
N THR A 31 36.99 11.21 2.87
CA THR A 31 37.63 11.75 1.70
C THR A 31 38.84 10.92 1.33
N GLY A 32 39.14 10.79 0.03
CA GLY A 32 40.33 10.09 -0.42
C GLY A 32 40.24 8.56 -0.43
N ALA A 33 39.10 7.95 -0.08
CA ALA A 33 38.92 6.51 -0.12
C ALA A 33 38.56 6.05 -1.55
N THR A 34 39.60 5.85 -2.37
CA THR A 34 39.43 5.56 -3.82
C THR A 34 38.92 4.15 -4.12
N ALA A 35 39.11 3.20 -3.19
CA ALA A 35 38.62 1.82 -3.33
C ALA A 35 37.26 1.56 -2.66
N LEU A 36 36.63 2.58 -2.05
CA LEU A 36 35.35 2.45 -1.36
C LEU A 36 34.22 2.40 -2.39
N GLU A 37 33.54 1.28 -2.48
CA GLU A 37 32.46 1.04 -3.44
C GLU A 37 31.10 0.89 -2.79
N ASP A 38 31.02 0.23 -1.63
CA ASP A 38 29.78 -0.02 -0.92
C ASP A 38 29.78 0.66 0.43
N VAL A 39 28.78 1.51 0.66
CA VAL A 39 28.59 2.26 1.89
C VAL A 39 27.27 1.85 2.51
N ASP A 40 27.33 1.07 3.58
CA ASP A 40 26.16 0.62 4.35
C ASP A 40 26.11 1.38 5.68
N LEU A 41 25.13 2.30 5.80
CA LEU A 41 24.85 3.09 7.00
C LEU A 41 23.52 2.67 7.66
N SER A 42 23.03 1.45 7.38
CA SER A 42 21.75 0.95 7.86
C SER A 42 21.63 0.82 9.39
N ASN A 43 22.74 1.01 10.12
CA ASN A 43 22.77 1.04 11.60
C ASN A 43 23.04 2.43 12.19
N GLN A 44 23.10 3.49 11.37
CA GLN A 44 23.49 4.85 11.81
C GLN A 44 22.27 5.74 12.06
N THR A 45 21.41 5.35 13.01
CA THR A 45 20.12 6.00 13.29
C THR A 45 20.23 7.44 13.85
N TYR A 46 21.43 7.87 14.30
CA TYR A 46 21.69 9.20 14.85
C TYR A 46 22.38 10.16 13.86
N LEU A 47 22.49 9.75 12.59
CA LEU A 47 23.20 10.53 11.57
C LEU A 47 22.63 11.96 11.46
N THR A 48 23.52 12.96 11.40
CA THR A 48 23.19 14.37 11.14
C THR A 48 23.97 14.94 9.97
N ASN A 49 25.22 14.51 9.77
CA ASN A 49 26.03 14.94 8.64
C ASN A 49 26.72 13.74 7.99
N LEU A 50 26.54 13.60 6.69
CA LEU A 50 27.28 12.69 5.84
C LEU A 50 28.00 13.48 4.76
N VAL A 51 29.32 13.38 4.70
CA VAL A 51 30.13 13.90 3.60
C VAL A 51 30.97 12.77 3.03
N LEU A 52 30.72 12.44 1.76
CA LEU A 52 31.54 11.53 0.98
C LEU A 52 32.17 12.33 -0.17
N SER A 53 33.51 12.54 -0.12
CA SER A 53 34.26 13.17 -1.19
C SER A 53 35.25 12.14 -1.74
N LEU A 54 34.83 11.43 -2.77
CA LEU A 54 35.49 10.25 -3.35
C LEU A 54 35.83 10.49 -4.81
N ALA A 55 36.93 9.90 -5.28
CA ALA A 55 37.31 10.03 -6.69
C ALA A 55 36.31 9.30 -7.61
N ASN A 56 35.99 8.07 -7.27
CA ASN A 56 35.34 7.13 -8.20
C ASN A 56 33.85 6.96 -7.97
N GLY A 57 33.25 7.61 -6.99
CA GLY A 57 31.88 7.39 -6.56
C GLY A 57 31.72 6.10 -5.73
N VAL A 58 30.48 5.70 -5.51
CA VAL A 58 30.11 4.47 -4.81
C VAL A 58 29.10 3.70 -5.64
N LYS A 59 29.15 2.36 -5.60
CA LYS A 59 28.16 1.49 -6.26
C LYS A 59 26.83 1.49 -5.52
N SER A 60 26.91 1.47 -4.20
CA SER A 60 25.73 1.47 -3.34
C SER A 60 25.91 2.37 -2.11
N LEU A 61 24.83 3.04 -1.72
CA LEU A 61 24.73 3.79 -0.46
C LEU A 61 23.39 3.46 0.17
N LYS A 62 23.43 2.89 1.39
CA LYS A 62 22.23 2.47 2.12
C LYS A 62 22.09 3.26 3.40
N PHE A 63 20.89 3.71 3.67
CA PHE A 63 20.46 4.34 4.90
C PHE A 63 19.52 3.43 5.68
N THR A 64 19.23 3.79 6.93
CA THR A 64 18.16 3.27 7.75
C THR A 64 17.29 4.42 8.22
N ASP A 65 16.07 4.07 8.69
CA ASP A 65 15.21 5.03 9.35
C ASP A 65 15.93 5.65 10.54
N ILE A 66 16.10 6.97 10.49
CA ILE A 66 16.71 7.72 11.57
C ILE A 66 15.69 8.03 12.66
N VAL A 67 16.17 8.25 13.89
CA VAL A 67 15.27 8.70 14.96
C VAL A 67 14.64 10.04 14.59
N GLU A 68 13.35 10.21 14.88
CA GLU A 68 12.56 11.39 14.49
C GLU A 68 13.04 12.71 15.17
N TRP A 69 13.67 12.59 16.33
CA TRP A 69 14.18 13.73 17.09
C TRP A 69 15.68 13.95 16.88
N GLY A 70 16.11 15.17 16.92
CA GLY A 70 17.53 15.59 16.81
C GLY A 70 17.76 16.66 15.75
N ASP A 71 19.04 16.93 15.48
CA ASP A 71 19.46 17.96 14.54
C ASP A 71 19.09 17.59 13.10
N PRO A 72 18.84 18.58 12.21
CA PRO A 72 18.59 18.35 10.79
C PRO A 72 19.72 17.55 10.13
N VAL A 73 19.35 16.64 9.21
CA VAL A 73 20.33 15.83 8.45
C VAL A 73 20.76 16.56 7.20
N LYS A 74 22.07 16.53 6.92
CA LYS A 74 22.68 17.03 5.70
C LYS A 74 23.49 15.92 5.03
N VAL A 75 23.34 15.78 3.73
CA VAL A 75 24.07 14.82 2.91
C VAL A 75 24.82 15.55 1.80
N GLU A 76 26.11 15.28 1.70
CA GLU A 76 26.98 15.81 0.66
C GLU A 76 27.76 14.66 0.01
N LEU A 77 27.53 14.44 -1.28
CA LEU A 77 28.20 13.42 -2.09
C LEU A 77 28.93 14.11 -3.24
N ILE A 78 30.26 14.08 -3.23
CA ILE A 78 31.09 14.72 -4.24
C ILE A 78 32.02 13.68 -4.87
N PHE A 79 31.90 13.44 -6.16
CA PHE A 79 32.75 12.54 -6.90
C PHE A 79 33.66 13.34 -7.84
N SER A 80 34.96 13.27 -7.65
CA SER A 80 35.89 14.16 -8.33
C SER A 80 36.34 13.66 -9.71
N ASP A 81 36.18 12.37 -10.01
CA ASP A 81 36.48 11.79 -11.33
C ASP A 81 35.25 11.21 -12.01
N PRO A 82 34.55 11.98 -12.85
CA PRO A 82 33.35 11.48 -13.56
C PRO A 82 33.66 10.32 -14.50
N ALA A 83 34.88 10.22 -15.02
CA ALA A 83 35.27 9.15 -15.95
C ALA A 83 35.43 7.79 -15.25
N ALA A 84 35.88 7.81 -14.00
CA ALA A 84 36.05 6.62 -13.18
C ALA A 84 34.77 6.30 -12.33
N ASN A 85 33.70 7.09 -12.46
CA ASN A 85 32.50 6.96 -11.64
C ASN A 85 31.83 5.60 -11.82
N VAL A 86 31.73 4.83 -10.74
CA VAL A 86 31.12 3.48 -10.71
C VAL A 86 29.63 3.48 -10.32
N GLY A 87 29.10 4.59 -9.91
CA GLY A 87 27.72 4.78 -9.43
C GLY A 87 27.67 5.87 -8.36
N PRO A 88 26.59 5.94 -7.55
CA PRO A 88 25.41 5.04 -7.57
C PRO A 88 24.50 5.28 -8.78
N VAL A 89 23.69 4.28 -9.13
CA VAL A 89 22.65 4.41 -10.16
C VAL A 89 21.33 4.92 -9.54
N THR A 90 21.04 4.48 -8.34
CA THR A 90 19.85 4.88 -7.57
C THR A 90 20.25 5.36 -6.17
N LEU A 91 19.56 6.37 -5.65
CA LEU A 91 19.69 6.84 -4.27
C LEU A 91 18.31 6.95 -3.64
N ASP A 92 18.16 6.33 -2.48
CA ASP A 92 16.93 6.41 -1.68
C ASP A 92 17.19 7.21 -0.39
N PHE A 93 16.59 8.39 -0.29
CA PHE A 93 16.65 9.25 0.88
C PHE A 93 15.43 9.15 1.80
N SER A 94 14.43 8.35 1.44
CA SER A 94 13.22 8.19 2.26
C SER A 94 13.50 7.72 3.71
N PRO A 95 14.54 6.90 4.01
CA PRO A 95 14.87 6.56 5.38
C PRO A 95 15.34 7.77 6.22
N LEU A 96 15.79 8.86 5.59
CA LEU A 96 16.23 10.09 6.26
C LEU A 96 15.12 11.16 6.32
N ALA A 97 13.97 10.89 5.74
CA ALA A 97 12.91 11.86 5.42
C ALA A 97 12.49 12.71 6.63
N SER A 98 12.36 12.11 7.82
CA SER A 98 11.89 12.79 9.03
C SER A 98 12.74 14.01 9.44
N ARG A 99 14.04 14.06 9.03
CA ARG A 99 14.98 15.13 9.41
C ARG A 99 15.86 15.64 8.26
N LEU A 100 15.77 15.07 7.06
CA LEU A 100 16.60 15.49 5.93
C LEU A 100 16.31 16.94 5.55
N SER A 101 17.33 17.79 5.58
CA SER A 101 17.18 19.24 5.35
C SER A 101 17.97 19.75 4.15
N SER A 102 19.04 19.07 3.76
CA SER A 102 19.89 19.47 2.65
C SER A 102 20.54 18.29 1.96
N ILE A 103 20.53 18.33 0.64
CA ILE A 103 21.25 17.40 -0.24
C ILE A 103 22.14 18.19 -1.19
N THR A 104 23.41 17.80 -1.28
CA THR A 104 24.34 18.23 -2.32
C THR A 104 24.94 17.01 -2.99
N ILE A 105 24.79 16.88 -4.30
CA ILE A 105 25.38 15.80 -5.09
C ILE A 105 26.10 16.40 -6.30
N LYS A 106 27.38 16.07 -6.48
CA LYS A 106 28.16 16.54 -7.60
C LYS A 106 28.87 15.40 -8.31
N ASN A 107 28.87 15.45 -9.65
CA ASN A 107 29.58 14.55 -10.53
C ASN A 107 29.13 13.07 -10.42
N ALA A 108 27.90 12.80 -9.98
CA ALA A 108 27.30 11.48 -9.96
C ALA A 108 26.72 11.15 -11.35
N SER A 109 27.59 11.00 -12.35
CA SER A 109 27.20 10.88 -13.77
C SER A 109 26.32 9.68 -14.10
N LYS A 110 26.32 8.64 -13.26
CA LYS A 110 25.49 7.43 -13.42
C LYS A 110 24.21 7.45 -12.61
N LEU A 111 24.01 8.45 -11.74
CA LEU A 111 22.78 8.56 -10.97
C LEU A 111 21.59 8.83 -11.91
N ALA A 112 20.70 7.88 -12.02
CA ALA A 112 19.51 7.94 -12.87
C ALA A 112 18.22 8.12 -12.10
N GLU A 113 18.19 7.67 -10.83
CA GLU A 113 17.00 7.70 -10.00
C GLU A 113 17.34 8.23 -8.59
N MET A 114 16.49 9.09 -8.07
CA MET A 114 16.57 9.60 -6.70
C MET A 114 15.18 9.63 -6.06
N ASN A 115 15.04 8.95 -4.91
CA ASN A 115 13.82 8.91 -4.14
C ASN A 115 13.88 9.92 -2.99
N LEU A 116 12.94 10.88 -2.99
CA LEU A 116 12.76 11.92 -1.96
C LEU A 116 11.42 11.79 -1.23
N ALA A 117 10.77 10.62 -1.28
CA ALA A 117 9.47 10.40 -0.66
C ALA A 117 9.50 10.75 0.85
N GLY A 118 8.51 11.51 1.30
CA GLY A 118 8.35 11.94 2.69
C GLY A 118 9.37 12.99 3.18
N CYS A 119 10.25 13.52 2.31
CA CYS A 119 11.28 14.49 2.71
C CYS A 119 10.71 15.91 2.94
N GLU A 120 9.70 16.05 3.78
CA GLU A 120 8.96 17.31 4.03
C GLU A 120 9.84 18.45 4.57
N LYS A 121 10.98 18.14 5.22
CA LYS A 121 11.90 19.13 5.79
C LYS A 121 13.04 19.52 4.86
N LEU A 122 13.12 18.91 3.67
CA LEU A 122 14.17 19.21 2.68
C LEU A 122 13.96 20.60 2.10
N ALA A 123 14.88 21.51 2.40
CA ALA A 123 14.82 22.92 2.03
C ALA A 123 15.96 23.36 1.08
N SER A 124 16.94 22.47 0.85
CA SER A 124 18.07 22.75 -0.06
C SER A 124 18.43 21.49 -0.86
N LEU A 125 18.50 21.63 -2.17
CA LEU A 125 18.86 20.58 -3.13
C LEU A 125 19.84 21.15 -4.17
N ASP A 126 21.11 20.77 -4.12
CA ASP A 126 22.12 21.11 -5.15
C ASP A 126 22.52 19.85 -5.92
N ILE A 127 21.98 19.73 -7.12
CA ILE A 127 22.27 18.67 -8.09
C ILE A 127 22.67 19.26 -9.46
N ALA A 128 23.24 20.47 -9.42
CA ALA A 128 23.52 21.24 -10.62
C ALA A 128 24.66 20.68 -11.50
N THR A 129 25.59 19.91 -10.92
CA THR A 129 26.85 19.57 -11.60
C THR A 129 27.04 18.07 -11.76
N GLY A 130 27.18 17.64 -13.03
CA GLY A 130 27.66 16.30 -13.37
C GLY A 130 26.70 15.15 -13.02
N LEU A 131 25.38 15.38 -13.11
CA LEU A 131 24.35 14.36 -12.99
C LEU A 131 23.69 14.12 -14.38
N ASP A 132 24.46 13.56 -15.29
CA ASP A 132 24.06 13.51 -16.71
C ASP A 132 22.98 12.45 -17.01
N ALA A 133 22.81 11.45 -16.13
CA ALA A 133 21.79 10.41 -16.26
C ALA A 133 20.46 10.79 -15.56
N LEU A 134 20.45 11.74 -14.62
CA LEU A 134 19.26 12.15 -13.88
C LEU A 134 18.45 13.16 -14.70
N THR A 135 17.43 12.68 -15.39
CA THR A 135 16.60 13.48 -16.30
C THR A 135 15.22 13.81 -15.73
N THR A 136 14.79 13.07 -14.73
CA THR A 136 13.49 13.23 -14.07
C THR A 136 13.65 13.20 -12.56
N LEU A 137 12.85 13.96 -11.83
CA LEU A 137 12.85 13.99 -10.37
C LEU A 137 11.47 14.36 -9.84
N ASP A 138 11.07 13.71 -8.75
CA ASP A 138 9.88 14.09 -7.99
C ASP A 138 10.29 14.83 -6.70
N ILE A 139 9.86 16.10 -6.58
CA ILE A 139 10.08 16.95 -5.39
C ILE A 139 8.77 17.31 -4.68
N SER A 140 7.64 16.76 -5.11
CA SER A 140 6.30 17.17 -4.64
C SER A 140 6.10 16.96 -3.14
N GLU A 141 6.73 15.93 -2.56
CA GLU A 141 6.70 15.65 -1.13
C GLU A 141 7.78 16.43 -0.33
N SER A 142 8.45 17.36 -0.96
CA SER A 142 9.45 18.25 -0.34
C SER A 142 9.02 19.72 -0.46
N PRO A 143 7.94 20.15 0.22
CA PRO A 143 7.26 21.43 -0.03
C PRO A 143 8.13 22.67 0.25
N LEU A 144 9.24 22.52 0.98
CA LEU A 144 10.18 23.63 1.25
C LEU A 144 11.16 23.89 0.10
N LEU A 145 11.19 23.06 -0.95
CA LEU A 145 12.00 23.27 -2.16
C LEU A 145 11.33 24.29 -3.11
N VAL A 146 11.25 25.54 -2.67
CA VAL A 146 10.64 26.66 -3.41
C VAL A 146 11.60 27.85 -3.64
N ASP A 147 12.78 27.83 -3.05
CA ASP A 147 13.78 28.89 -3.19
C ASP A 147 14.75 28.59 -4.36
N PRO A 148 14.69 29.31 -5.50
CA PRO A 148 15.58 29.05 -6.63
C PRO A 148 17.08 29.17 -6.32
N ALA A 149 17.44 29.88 -5.24
CA ALA A 149 18.81 29.98 -4.81
C ALA A 149 19.32 28.72 -4.07
N LYS A 150 18.40 27.87 -3.62
CA LYS A 150 18.69 26.65 -2.87
C LYS A 150 18.32 25.37 -3.61
N VAL A 151 17.57 25.49 -4.70
CA VAL A 151 17.17 24.35 -5.54
C VAL A 151 17.87 24.48 -6.87
N LEU A 152 18.95 23.72 -7.06
CA LEU A 152 19.83 23.83 -8.21
C LEU A 152 19.80 22.53 -9.02
N PHE A 153 19.18 22.57 -10.20
CA PHE A 153 19.09 21.45 -11.13
C PHE A 153 20.21 21.47 -12.16
N GLY A 154 20.66 20.27 -12.57
CA GLY A 154 21.63 20.06 -13.62
C GLY A 154 21.02 20.24 -15.01
N LYS A 155 21.91 20.40 -16.01
CA LYS A 155 21.52 20.59 -17.43
C LYS A 155 20.79 19.39 -18.05
N ALA A 156 20.97 18.19 -17.50
CA ALA A 156 20.33 16.98 -17.99
C ALA A 156 18.87 16.86 -17.56
N MET A 157 18.45 17.63 -16.51
CA MET A 157 17.08 17.58 -15.99
C MET A 157 16.08 18.08 -17.06
N LYS A 158 15.03 17.28 -17.28
CA LYS A 158 13.99 17.57 -18.29
C LYS A 158 12.61 17.74 -17.64
N GLU A 159 12.29 16.91 -16.67
CA GLU A 159 10.98 16.87 -16.05
C GLU A 159 11.11 16.84 -14.53
N VAL A 160 10.31 17.65 -13.86
CA VAL A 160 10.23 17.69 -12.40
C VAL A 160 8.77 17.59 -11.98
N SER A 161 8.42 16.52 -11.26
CA SER A 161 7.13 16.43 -10.58
C SER A 161 7.16 17.35 -9.36
N ALA A 162 6.21 18.26 -9.27
CA ALA A 162 6.21 19.32 -8.28
C ALA A 162 4.79 19.75 -7.90
N THR A 163 4.64 20.35 -6.74
CA THR A 163 3.41 21.07 -6.39
C THR A 163 3.26 22.35 -7.23
N ALA A 164 2.06 22.87 -7.31
CA ALA A 164 1.81 24.14 -8.02
C ALA A 164 2.68 25.30 -7.47
N ALA A 165 2.91 25.35 -6.15
CA ALA A 165 3.76 26.35 -5.50
C ALA A 165 5.24 26.21 -5.93
N GLN A 166 5.77 25.02 -5.99
CA GLN A 166 7.13 24.73 -6.46
C GLN A 166 7.29 25.06 -7.94
N ALA A 167 6.35 24.63 -8.77
CA ALA A 167 6.35 24.95 -10.20
C ALA A 167 6.33 26.48 -10.44
N ALA A 168 5.48 27.22 -9.73
CA ALA A 168 5.42 28.68 -9.84
C ALA A 168 6.72 29.36 -9.39
N ALA A 169 7.39 28.83 -8.35
CA ALA A 169 8.62 29.39 -7.82
C ALA A 169 9.86 29.10 -8.70
N LEU A 170 9.92 27.94 -9.35
CA LEU A 170 11.12 27.44 -10.01
C LEU A 170 11.12 27.58 -11.54
N SER A 171 9.94 27.60 -12.19
CA SER A 171 9.83 27.57 -13.66
C SER A 171 10.51 28.75 -14.36
N SER A 172 10.49 29.94 -13.76
CA SER A 172 11.16 31.10 -14.35
C SER A 172 12.69 30.96 -14.36
N THR A 173 13.26 30.27 -13.37
CA THR A 173 14.71 30.00 -13.27
C THR A 173 15.13 28.86 -14.18
N TYR A 174 14.22 27.89 -14.41
CA TYR A 174 14.47 26.68 -15.20
C TYR A 174 13.49 26.54 -16.37
N PRO A 175 13.53 27.44 -17.37
CA PRO A 175 12.55 27.45 -18.46
C PRO A 175 12.66 26.23 -19.39
N SER A 176 13.74 25.46 -19.33
CA SER A 176 13.93 24.23 -20.11
C SER A 176 13.41 22.97 -19.39
N ILE A 177 13.00 23.08 -18.14
CA ILE A 177 12.46 21.98 -17.35
C ILE A 177 10.94 22.03 -17.41
N SER A 178 10.32 20.90 -17.70
CA SER A 178 8.87 20.73 -17.59
C SER A 178 8.52 20.46 -16.14
N PHE A 179 7.77 21.37 -15.50
CA PHE A 179 7.21 21.17 -14.18
C PHE A 179 5.78 20.67 -14.32
N GLY A 180 5.49 19.47 -13.81
CA GLY A 180 4.17 18.83 -13.85
C GLY A 180 3.66 18.46 -12.47
N ALA A 181 2.37 18.10 -12.39
CA ALA A 181 1.80 17.54 -11.17
C ALA A 181 2.41 16.15 -10.88
N SER A 182 2.71 15.87 -9.62
CA SER A 182 3.13 14.54 -9.21
C SER A 182 2.00 13.54 -9.34
N ASP A 183 2.32 12.37 -9.87
CA ASP A 183 1.42 11.23 -9.90
C ASP A 183 1.69 10.31 -8.69
N VAL A 184 0.93 10.50 -7.64
CA VAL A 184 1.09 9.72 -6.40
C VAL A 184 0.63 8.27 -6.55
N ALA A 185 -0.16 7.97 -7.58
CA ALA A 185 -0.77 6.66 -7.81
C ALA A 185 -0.18 5.91 -9.03
N LYS A 186 1.06 6.18 -9.39
CA LYS A 186 1.73 5.55 -10.56
C LYS A 186 1.77 4.02 -10.51
N ASN A 187 1.74 3.43 -9.31
CA ASN A 187 1.75 1.99 -9.09
C ASN A 187 0.35 1.36 -9.00
N VAL A 188 -0.71 2.17 -9.05
CA VAL A 188 -2.10 1.69 -9.06
C VAL A 188 -2.42 1.13 -10.45
N ASP A 189 -3.17 0.04 -10.50
CA ASP A 189 -3.61 -0.58 -11.76
C ASP A 189 -4.22 0.47 -12.71
N PRO A 190 -3.83 0.51 -14.00
CA PRO A 190 -4.28 1.51 -14.96
C PRO A 190 -5.81 1.63 -15.07
N ILE A 191 -6.54 0.53 -14.85
CA ILE A 191 -8.01 0.51 -14.88
C ILE A 191 -8.60 1.31 -13.72
N LEU A 192 -8.04 1.11 -12.52
CA LEU A 192 -8.46 1.84 -11.32
C LEU A 192 -8.13 3.33 -11.45
N ARG A 193 -6.92 3.64 -11.97
CA ARG A 193 -6.51 5.02 -12.27
C ARG A 193 -7.47 5.71 -13.24
N ALA A 194 -7.80 5.05 -14.35
CA ALA A 194 -8.71 5.60 -15.35
C ALA A 194 -10.10 5.88 -14.75
N LYS A 195 -10.61 5.01 -13.90
CA LYS A 195 -11.88 5.22 -13.20
C LYS A 195 -11.84 6.42 -12.25
N ILE A 196 -10.78 6.56 -11.45
CA ILE A 196 -10.62 7.69 -10.52
C ILE A 196 -10.52 9.00 -11.30
N LEU A 197 -9.76 9.05 -12.40
CA LEU A 197 -9.58 10.26 -13.20
C LEU A 197 -10.85 10.65 -13.99
N ALA A 198 -11.70 9.67 -14.33
CA ALA A 198 -12.97 9.90 -15.01
C ALA A 198 -14.11 10.31 -14.06
N ASP A 199 -13.94 10.13 -12.75
CA ASP A 199 -14.97 10.43 -11.76
C ASP A 199 -14.92 11.91 -11.36
N GLU A 200 -15.99 12.67 -11.65
CA GLU A 200 -16.10 14.10 -11.34
C GLU A 200 -16.06 14.39 -9.84
N SER A 201 -16.39 13.43 -8.97
CA SER A 201 -16.30 13.61 -7.53
C SER A 201 -14.86 13.68 -7.03
N TYR A 202 -13.94 13.02 -7.72
CA TYR A 202 -12.51 13.03 -7.39
C TYR A 202 -11.72 14.01 -8.25
N ASN A 203 -12.06 14.12 -9.55
CA ASN A 203 -11.40 14.97 -10.54
C ASN A 203 -12.43 15.92 -11.20
N PRO A 204 -12.94 16.94 -10.46
CA PRO A 204 -14.10 17.74 -10.88
C PRO A 204 -13.92 18.47 -12.21
N ASP A 205 -12.73 18.89 -12.53
CA ASP A 205 -12.46 19.60 -13.78
C ASP A 205 -12.09 18.64 -14.94
N GLN A 206 -11.96 17.33 -14.65
CA GLN A 206 -11.48 16.30 -15.58
C GLN A 206 -10.20 16.67 -16.35
N GLY A 207 -9.51 17.72 -15.88
CA GLY A 207 -8.31 18.28 -16.51
C GLY A 207 -7.03 17.59 -16.09
N ASN A 208 -7.05 16.82 -15.00
CA ASN A 208 -5.88 16.09 -14.54
C ASN A 208 -5.75 14.76 -15.28
N THR A 209 -4.58 14.51 -15.83
CA THR A 209 -4.22 13.25 -16.50
C THR A 209 -3.46 12.29 -15.58
N VAL A 210 -3.11 12.76 -14.39
CA VAL A 210 -2.42 12.00 -13.32
C VAL A 210 -3.19 12.15 -12.00
N ILE A 211 -3.05 11.19 -11.11
CA ILE A 211 -3.66 11.25 -9.79
C ILE A 211 -2.73 12.04 -8.87
N THR A 212 -3.10 13.29 -8.63
CA THR A 212 -2.41 14.17 -7.68
C THR A 212 -2.76 13.81 -6.24
N GLN A 213 -2.01 14.34 -5.25
CA GLN A 213 -2.34 14.15 -3.84
C GLN A 213 -3.75 14.68 -3.53
N GLU A 214 -4.14 15.79 -4.12
CA GLU A 214 -5.48 16.36 -3.93
C GLU A 214 -6.59 15.43 -4.42
N ILE A 215 -6.40 14.77 -5.57
CA ILE A 215 -7.33 13.75 -6.07
C ILE A 215 -7.32 12.54 -5.12
N ALA A 216 -6.14 12.07 -4.72
CA ALA A 216 -6.01 10.93 -3.83
C ALA A 216 -6.71 11.16 -2.49
N ASP A 217 -6.62 12.37 -1.92
CA ASP A 217 -7.27 12.74 -0.66
C ASP A 217 -8.80 12.80 -0.76
N ARG A 218 -9.35 12.99 -1.96
CA ARG A 218 -10.80 12.95 -2.21
C ARG A 218 -11.37 11.56 -2.34
N VAL A 219 -10.53 10.55 -2.59
CA VAL A 219 -10.98 9.15 -2.74
C VAL A 219 -11.32 8.56 -1.37
N THR A 220 -12.58 8.64 -0.98
CA THR A 220 -13.12 8.07 0.27
C THR A 220 -13.76 6.70 0.07
N GLY A 221 -14.12 6.36 -1.17
CA GLY A 221 -14.64 5.06 -1.56
C GLY A 221 -14.31 4.79 -3.03
N LEU A 222 -14.02 3.54 -3.36
CA LEU A 222 -13.76 3.13 -4.74
C LEU A 222 -14.72 2.01 -5.12
N TYR A 223 -15.50 2.24 -6.17
CA TYR A 223 -16.55 1.33 -6.62
C TYR A 223 -16.27 0.88 -8.06
N ILE A 224 -15.94 -0.38 -8.22
CA ILE A 224 -15.72 -1.04 -9.51
C ILE A 224 -16.87 -1.99 -9.71
N VAL A 225 -17.87 -1.55 -10.43
CA VAL A 225 -19.11 -2.31 -10.65
C VAL A 225 -19.37 -2.40 -12.15
N GLY A 226 -19.65 -3.61 -12.65
CA GLY A 226 -20.21 -3.80 -13.98
C GLY A 226 -19.39 -4.64 -14.95
N TYR A 227 -19.92 -4.71 -16.16
CA TYR A 227 -19.45 -5.54 -17.26
C TYR A 227 -18.62 -4.74 -18.28
N GLU A 228 -18.06 -3.60 -17.88
CA GLU A 228 -17.22 -2.80 -18.77
C GLU A 228 -16.03 -3.64 -19.26
N ASP A 229 -15.77 -3.66 -20.56
CA ASP A 229 -14.76 -4.53 -21.18
C ASP A 229 -13.35 -4.36 -20.59
N ASN A 230 -13.03 -3.15 -20.14
CA ASN A 230 -11.73 -2.84 -19.54
C ASN A 230 -11.57 -3.49 -18.15
N VAL A 231 -12.62 -3.65 -17.35
CA VAL A 231 -12.57 -4.23 -16.01
C VAL A 231 -12.21 -5.73 -16.03
N ALA A 232 -12.46 -6.41 -17.14
CA ALA A 232 -12.02 -7.80 -17.34
C ALA A 232 -10.50 -8.00 -17.22
N ASN A 233 -9.74 -6.93 -17.39
CA ASN A 233 -8.29 -6.96 -17.30
C ASN A 233 -7.74 -6.53 -15.93
N LEU A 234 -8.60 -6.21 -14.96
CA LEU A 234 -8.17 -5.88 -13.60
C LEU A 234 -7.50 -7.09 -12.95
N LYS A 235 -6.22 -6.95 -12.61
CA LYS A 235 -5.39 -8.04 -12.08
C LYS A 235 -4.93 -7.79 -10.66
N SER A 236 -4.90 -6.54 -10.22
CA SER A 236 -4.31 -6.18 -8.93
C SER A 236 -5.08 -5.04 -8.27
N LEU A 237 -5.12 -5.08 -6.94
CA LEU A 237 -5.58 -4.00 -6.08
C LEU A 237 -4.39 -3.35 -5.33
N ALA A 238 -3.15 -3.66 -5.71
CA ALA A 238 -1.96 -3.05 -5.13
C ALA A 238 -1.86 -1.55 -5.48
N GLY A 239 -1.20 -0.79 -4.64
CA GLY A 239 -0.99 0.65 -4.84
C GLY A 239 -2.13 1.54 -4.31
N LEU A 240 -3.27 0.95 -3.89
CA LEU A 240 -4.40 1.72 -3.36
C LEU A 240 -4.11 2.35 -1.99
N GLU A 241 -3.00 2.00 -1.32
CA GLU A 241 -2.57 2.56 -0.04
C GLU A 241 -2.27 4.07 -0.09
N VAL A 242 -2.12 4.63 -1.27
CA VAL A 242 -1.99 6.08 -1.48
C VAL A 242 -3.29 6.84 -1.15
N PHE A 243 -4.44 6.16 -1.22
CA PHE A 243 -5.75 6.74 -0.92
C PHE A 243 -6.06 6.64 0.58
N LYS A 244 -5.36 7.43 1.38
CA LYS A 244 -5.39 7.37 2.86
C LYS A 244 -6.77 7.61 3.48
N ASN A 245 -7.68 8.29 2.75
CA ASN A 245 -9.04 8.58 3.23
C ASN A 245 -10.06 7.52 2.78
N MET A 246 -9.63 6.50 2.06
CA MET A 246 -10.53 5.46 1.57
C MET A 246 -10.99 4.54 2.70
N THR A 247 -12.30 4.50 2.94
CA THR A 247 -12.95 3.65 3.94
C THR A 247 -13.73 2.50 3.33
N THR A 248 -14.05 2.61 2.03
CA THR A 248 -14.86 1.62 1.31
C THR A 248 -14.19 1.23 0.00
N LEU A 249 -14.04 -0.08 -0.20
CA LEU A 249 -13.61 -0.65 -1.48
C LEU A 249 -14.65 -1.67 -1.94
N SER A 250 -15.18 -1.49 -3.15
CA SER A 250 -16.13 -2.41 -3.76
C SER A 250 -15.68 -2.81 -5.16
N VAL A 251 -15.35 -4.08 -5.34
CA VAL A 251 -14.99 -4.68 -6.63
C VAL A 251 -15.99 -5.77 -6.95
N VAL A 252 -17.04 -5.41 -7.68
CA VAL A 252 -18.07 -6.32 -8.20
C VAL A 252 -17.90 -6.39 -9.72
N ALA A 253 -16.89 -7.12 -10.15
CA ALA A 253 -16.42 -7.15 -11.52
C ALA A 253 -16.37 -8.61 -12.02
N PRO A 254 -17.42 -9.08 -12.72
CA PRO A 254 -17.58 -10.50 -13.08
C PRO A 254 -16.39 -11.11 -13.82
N ASN A 255 -15.68 -10.29 -14.60
CA ASN A 255 -14.57 -10.75 -15.43
C ASN A 255 -13.18 -10.41 -14.87
N ALA A 256 -13.07 -9.74 -13.71
CA ALA A 256 -11.78 -9.44 -13.11
C ALA A 256 -10.95 -10.72 -12.83
N GLN A 257 -9.63 -10.60 -12.98
CA GLN A 257 -8.68 -11.71 -12.89
C GLN A 257 -7.81 -11.57 -11.64
N LEU A 258 -8.43 -11.27 -10.50
CA LEU A 258 -7.74 -11.20 -9.21
C LEU A 258 -7.32 -12.61 -8.78
N GLU A 259 -6.08 -12.80 -8.36
CA GLU A 259 -5.62 -14.08 -7.81
C GLU A 259 -5.37 -14.00 -6.30
N ASP A 260 -4.48 -13.14 -5.88
CA ASP A 260 -4.21 -12.89 -4.47
C ASP A 260 -4.56 -11.44 -4.15
N VAL A 261 -5.40 -11.26 -3.14
CA VAL A 261 -5.90 -9.95 -2.71
C VAL A 261 -5.31 -9.65 -1.34
N ASP A 262 -4.33 -8.75 -1.27
CA ASP A 262 -3.75 -8.29 -0.01
C ASP A 262 -4.16 -6.84 0.25
N LEU A 263 -5.06 -6.64 1.21
CA LEU A 263 -5.56 -5.34 1.66
C LEU A 263 -5.07 -5.00 3.08
N SER A 264 -4.12 -5.74 3.62
CA SER A 264 -3.66 -5.58 5.01
C SER A 264 -3.01 -4.23 5.30
N ALA A 265 -2.44 -3.58 4.27
CA ALA A 265 -1.83 -2.25 4.38
C ALA A 265 -2.84 -1.09 4.44
N TYR A 266 -4.12 -1.32 4.10
CA TYR A 266 -5.14 -0.26 3.99
C TYR A 266 -5.87 -0.05 5.32
N THR A 267 -5.21 0.56 6.28
CA THR A 267 -5.63 0.63 7.69
C THR A 267 -6.97 1.34 7.93
N ASN A 268 -7.40 2.22 7.00
CA ASN A 268 -8.66 2.97 7.12
C ASN A 268 -9.85 2.27 6.45
N LEU A 269 -9.63 1.18 5.71
CA LEU A 269 -10.73 0.42 5.13
C LEU A 269 -11.53 -0.30 6.21
N THR A 270 -12.82 0.00 6.26
CA THR A 270 -13.79 -0.64 7.15
C THR A 270 -14.82 -1.48 6.39
N THR A 271 -15.03 -1.20 5.11
CA THR A 271 -15.97 -1.92 4.26
C THR A 271 -15.28 -2.40 2.99
N VAL A 272 -15.29 -3.71 2.79
CA VAL A 272 -14.67 -4.35 1.64
C VAL A 272 -15.65 -5.30 0.97
N THR A 273 -15.87 -5.08 -0.32
CA THR A 273 -16.55 -6.02 -1.22
C THR A 273 -15.58 -6.45 -2.31
N VAL A 274 -15.25 -7.75 -2.37
CA VAL A 274 -14.44 -8.33 -3.45
C VAL A 274 -15.18 -9.54 -4.00
N SER A 275 -15.92 -9.31 -5.06
CA SER A 275 -16.85 -10.30 -5.63
C SER A 275 -16.64 -10.49 -7.14
N PRO A 276 -15.41 -10.85 -7.60
CA PRO A 276 -15.21 -11.25 -8.97
C PRO A 276 -15.85 -12.62 -9.21
N SER A 277 -16.61 -12.78 -10.29
CA SER A 277 -17.33 -14.05 -10.54
C SER A 277 -16.39 -15.25 -10.60
N LYS A 278 -15.18 -15.08 -11.17
CA LYS A 278 -14.15 -16.13 -11.23
C LYS A 278 -13.48 -16.42 -9.88
N GLY A 279 -13.74 -15.61 -8.86
CA GLY A 279 -13.12 -15.75 -7.54
C GLY A 279 -11.66 -15.29 -7.49
N TYR A 280 -11.03 -15.59 -6.37
CA TYR A 280 -9.61 -15.33 -6.09
C TYR A 280 -9.06 -16.46 -5.18
N LYS A 281 -7.75 -16.64 -5.14
CA LYS A 281 -7.14 -17.74 -4.36
C LYS A 281 -7.07 -17.41 -2.87
N SER A 282 -6.65 -16.19 -2.55
CA SER A 282 -6.47 -15.75 -1.17
C SER A 282 -6.87 -14.30 -0.96
N ILE A 283 -7.24 -13.96 0.27
CA ILE A 283 -7.50 -12.58 0.69
C ILE A 283 -6.92 -12.32 2.07
N LYS A 284 -6.25 -11.16 2.22
CA LYS A 284 -5.92 -10.57 3.51
C LYS A 284 -6.67 -9.26 3.65
N LEU A 285 -7.43 -9.14 4.72
CA LEU A 285 -8.22 -7.95 5.02
C LEU A 285 -7.45 -7.01 5.97
N PRO A 286 -7.81 -5.71 6.01
CA PRO A 286 -7.27 -4.80 7.01
C PRO A 286 -7.77 -5.17 8.42
N ALA A 287 -6.94 -4.90 9.45
CA ALA A 287 -7.29 -5.23 10.84
C ALA A 287 -8.54 -4.48 11.35
N GLY A 288 -8.86 -3.32 10.75
CA GLY A 288 -10.02 -2.49 11.08
C GLY A 288 -11.32 -2.86 10.39
N ILE A 289 -11.34 -3.95 9.60
CA ILE A 289 -12.51 -4.34 8.81
C ILE A 289 -13.76 -4.57 9.67
N VAL A 290 -14.88 -4.01 9.23
CA VAL A 290 -16.20 -4.12 9.89
C VAL A 290 -17.18 -4.90 9.00
N ASN A 291 -17.19 -4.60 7.69
CA ASN A 291 -18.10 -5.21 6.74
C ASN A 291 -17.31 -5.88 5.62
N PHE A 292 -17.55 -7.17 5.44
CA PHE A 292 -16.90 -7.94 4.38
C PHE A 292 -17.90 -8.68 3.52
N THR A 293 -17.80 -8.49 2.20
CA THR A 293 -18.61 -9.20 1.20
C THR A 293 -17.73 -9.87 0.16
N SER A 294 -17.99 -11.15 -0.09
CA SER A 294 -17.30 -11.93 -1.13
C SER A 294 -18.24 -12.95 -1.75
N VAL A 295 -18.87 -12.59 -2.86
CA VAL A 295 -19.82 -13.45 -3.59
C VAL A 295 -19.24 -13.82 -4.95
N CYS A 296 -18.58 -14.98 -5.04
CA CYS A 296 -17.91 -15.50 -6.23
C CYS A 296 -18.79 -16.58 -6.90
N SER A 297 -19.75 -16.14 -7.70
CA SER A 297 -20.90 -16.95 -8.15
C SER A 297 -20.66 -17.81 -9.39
N ASN A 298 -19.51 -17.71 -10.07
CA ASN A 298 -19.25 -18.51 -11.26
C ASN A 298 -18.95 -19.97 -10.88
N ALA A 299 -19.54 -20.92 -11.61
CA ALA A 299 -19.29 -22.34 -11.40
C ALA A 299 -17.81 -22.76 -11.59
N GLN A 300 -17.04 -21.94 -12.29
CA GLN A 300 -15.60 -22.12 -12.50
C GLN A 300 -14.76 -21.23 -11.56
N SER A 301 -15.35 -20.72 -10.47
CA SER A 301 -14.62 -19.91 -9.48
C SER A 301 -13.44 -20.69 -8.92
N ILE A 302 -12.28 -20.01 -8.85
CA ILE A 302 -11.04 -20.58 -8.32
C ILE A 302 -10.95 -20.48 -6.79
N GLY A 303 -11.85 -19.75 -6.15
CA GLY A 303 -11.85 -19.53 -4.70
C GLY A 303 -12.71 -18.31 -4.31
N PRO A 304 -12.66 -17.92 -3.03
CA PRO A 304 -11.91 -18.59 -1.96
C PRO A 304 -12.47 -20.00 -1.67
N VAL A 305 -11.57 -20.95 -1.39
CA VAL A 305 -11.96 -22.33 -1.01
C VAL A 305 -12.19 -22.39 0.49
N ASP A 306 -11.23 -21.94 1.27
CA ASP A 306 -11.31 -21.82 2.72
C ASP A 306 -11.17 -20.35 3.11
N LEU A 307 -12.12 -19.84 3.86
CA LEU A 307 -12.15 -18.45 4.31
C LEU A 307 -12.11 -18.44 5.83
N ASP A 308 -10.92 -18.16 6.38
CA ASP A 308 -10.72 -17.98 7.82
C ASP A 308 -10.71 -16.50 8.17
N LEU A 309 -11.72 -16.07 8.91
CA LEU A 309 -11.92 -14.68 9.33
C LEU A 309 -11.63 -14.44 10.81
N THR A 310 -11.16 -15.44 11.55
CA THR A 310 -10.97 -15.38 13.02
C THR A 310 -10.05 -14.27 13.49
N ALA A 311 -9.10 -13.83 12.65
CA ALA A 311 -8.19 -12.72 12.94
C ALA A 311 -8.86 -11.33 12.92
N TYR A 312 -10.05 -11.20 12.33
CA TYR A 312 -10.69 -9.90 12.08
C TYR A 312 -11.80 -9.60 13.11
N THR A 313 -11.40 -9.38 14.34
CA THR A 313 -12.29 -9.27 15.52
C THR A 313 -13.24 -8.07 15.52
N ASN A 314 -13.10 -7.14 14.56
CA ASN A 314 -14.00 -6.00 14.39
C ASN A 314 -15.15 -6.29 13.41
N LEU A 315 -15.18 -7.45 12.76
CA LEU A 315 -16.23 -7.80 11.82
C LEU A 315 -17.60 -7.81 12.48
N GLU A 316 -18.52 -7.06 11.90
CA GLU A 316 -19.94 -7.02 12.24
C GLU A 316 -20.81 -7.71 11.18
N THR A 317 -20.36 -7.66 9.91
CA THR A 317 -21.09 -8.31 8.81
C THR A 317 -20.16 -9.12 7.91
N VAL A 318 -20.61 -10.33 7.54
CA VAL A 318 -19.97 -11.20 6.56
C VAL A 318 -21.01 -11.67 5.55
N ASP A 319 -20.75 -11.46 4.25
CA ASP A 319 -21.64 -11.91 3.18
C ASP A 319 -20.86 -12.71 2.13
N VAL A 320 -21.12 -13.99 2.04
CA VAL A 320 -20.60 -14.92 1.01
C VAL A 320 -21.73 -15.59 0.25
N GLY A 321 -22.97 -15.20 0.55
CA GLY A 321 -24.19 -15.73 0.00
C GLY A 321 -24.60 -15.09 -1.31
N GLY A 322 -25.74 -15.55 -1.82
CA GLY A 322 -26.39 -14.99 -3.00
C GLY A 322 -27.85 -14.72 -2.75
N THR A 323 -28.51 -14.06 -3.68
CA THR A 323 -29.94 -13.70 -3.60
C THR A 323 -30.87 -14.77 -4.21
N SER A 324 -30.30 -15.76 -4.90
CA SER A 324 -31.04 -16.82 -5.57
C SER A 324 -30.20 -18.09 -5.74
N TRP A 325 -30.86 -19.20 -6.06
CA TRP A 325 -30.17 -20.44 -6.37
C TRP A 325 -29.11 -20.23 -7.46
N GLY A 326 -27.89 -20.64 -7.16
CA GLY A 326 -26.78 -20.53 -8.09
C GLY A 326 -26.01 -19.21 -8.03
N SER A 327 -26.41 -18.25 -7.19
CA SER A 327 -25.76 -16.92 -7.11
C SER A 327 -24.78 -16.73 -5.94
N GLY A 328 -24.67 -17.70 -5.01
CA GLY A 328 -23.68 -17.64 -3.92
C GLY A 328 -22.29 -18.13 -4.33
N SER A 329 -21.31 -17.99 -3.44
CA SER A 329 -19.91 -18.37 -3.67
C SER A 329 -19.76 -19.86 -3.97
N LYS A 330 -19.29 -20.21 -5.17
CA LYS A 330 -19.29 -21.59 -5.69
C LYS A 330 -18.08 -22.42 -5.29
N ALA A 331 -16.94 -21.81 -5.09
CA ALA A 331 -15.71 -22.51 -4.69
C ALA A 331 -15.57 -22.67 -3.18
N LEU A 332 -16.35 -21.94 -2.39
CA LEU A 332 -16.24 -21.91 -0.94
C LEU A 332 -16.60 -23.25 -0.33
N VAL A 333 -15.67 -23.88 0.39
CA VAL A 333 -15.84 -25.16 1.09
C VAL A 333 -15.99 -24.94 2.59
N SER A 334 -15.19 -24.02 3.18
CA SER A 334 -15.27 -23.69 4.59
C SER A 334 -15.29 -22.18 4.85
N LEU A 335 -16.09 -21.79 5.85
CA LEU A 335 -16.14 -20.44 6.38
C LEU A 335 -15.92 -20.51 7.90
N ASN A 336 -14.85 -19.88 8.40
CA ASN A 336 -14.54 -19.86 9.81
C ASN A 336 -14.65 -18.44 10.37
N CYS A 337 -15.68 -18.22 11.18
CA CYS A 337 -15.96 -16.98 11.90
C CYS A 337 -15.83 -17.16 13.43
N LYS A 338 -15.19 -18.25 13.90
CA LYS A 338 -15.09 -18.57 15.33
C LYS A 338 -14.56 -17.38 16.14
N GLY A 339 -15.24 -17.08 17.24
CA GLY A 339 -14.84 -16.05 18.21
C GLY A 339 -15.05 -14.61 17.77
N LEU A 340 -15.74 -14.35 16.66
CA LEU A 340 -16.07 -13.01 16.22
C LEU A 340 -17.22 -12.43 17.05
N ALA A 341 -16.93 -11.97 18.27
CA ALA A 341 -17.91 -11.51 19.24
C ALA A 341 -18.76 -10.30 18.79
N LYS A 342 -18.29 -9.54 17.78
CA LYS A 342 -19.03 -8.40 17.23
C LYS A 342 -19.90 -8.78 16.01
N LEU A 343 -19.80 -10.00 15.51
CA LEU A 343 -20.51 -10.43 14.31
C LEU A 343 -22.02 -10.48 14.55
N LYS A 344 -22.75 -9.61 13.86
CA LYS A 344 -24.21 -9.45 13.96
C LYS A 344 -24.93 -10.07 12.77
N LEU A 345 -24.25 -10.13 11.62
CA LEU A 345 -24.83 -10.55 10.36
C LEU A 345 -23.88 -11.48 9.61
N ILE A 346 -24.40 -12.65 9.28
CA ILE A 346 -23.76 -13.57 8.33
C ILE A 346 -24.76 -13.93 7.25
N ARG A 347 -24.36 -13.86 5.99
CA ARG A 347 -25.09 -14.34 4.83
C ARG A 347 -24.23 -15.35 4.11
N ALA A 348 -24.69 -16.62 4.11
CA ALA A 348 -24.04 -17.70 3.39
C ALA A 348 -25.03 -18.51 2.53
N ALA A 349 -26.26 -18.02 2.37
CA ALA A 349 -27.27 -18.67 1.56
C ALA A 349 -26.78 -18.86 0.12
N PHE A 350 -27.06 -20.04 -0.45
CA PHE A 350 -26.69 -20.45 -1.81
C PHE A 350 -25.17 -20.51 -2.09
N ALA A 351 -24.29 -20.28 -1.10
CA ALA A 351 -22.87 -20.60 -1.21
C ALA A 351 -22.65 -22.12 -1.21
N SER A 352 -21.53 -22.62 -1.65
CA SER A 352 -21.23 -24.06 -1.67
C SER A 352 -20.55 -24.58 -0.40
N ALA A 353 -20.47 -23.76 0.64
CA ALA A 353 -19.77 -24.10 1.89
C ALA A 353 -20.36 -25.36 2.52
N LYS A 354 -19.49 -26.29 2.90
CA LYS A 354 -19.84 -27.52 3.60
C LYS A 354 -19.72 -27.38 5.11
N THR A 355 -18.89 -26.46 5.56
CA THR A 355 -18.67 -26.20 6.98
C THR A 355 -18.69 -24.68 7.22
N ILE A 356 -19.46 -24.24 8.22
CA ILE A 356 -19.51 -22.86 8.68
C ILE A 356 -19.38 -22.89 10.19
N ASN A 357 -18.25 -22.32 10.70
CA ASN A 357 -18.02 -22.23 12.14
C ASN A 357 -18.34 -20.82 12.64
N ILE A 358 -19.32 -20.72 13.52
CA ILE A 358 -19.78 -19.48 14.16
C ILE A 358 -19.75 -19.59 15.69
N SER A 359 -19.00 -20.54 16.23
CA SER A 359 -18.85 -20.71 17.69
C SER A 359 -18.26 -19.42 18.30
N GLY A 360 -18.88 -18.95 19.40
CA GLY A 360 -18.50 -17.69 20.04
C GLY A 360 -18.90 -16.41 19.30
N CYS A 361 -19.79 -16.52 18.29
CA CYS A 361 -20.44 -15.37 17.66
C CYS A 361 -21.78 -15.10 18.35
N ASP A 362 -21.76 -14.64 19.58
CA ASP A 362 -22.94 -14.60 20.48
C ASP A 362 -24.01 -13.62 20.02
N LEU A 363 -23.67 -12.60 19.23
CA LEU A 363 -24.64 -11.64 18.67
C LEU A 363 -25.46 -12.18 17.51
N LEU A 364 -25.13 -13.37 16.96
CA LEU A 364 -25.92 -14.02 15.94
C LEU A 364 -27.18 -14.71 16.47
N GLN A 365 -27.43 -14.66 17.76
CA GLN A 365 -28.62 -15.23 18.38
C GLN A 365 -29.89 -14.47 17.93
N GLY A 366 -30.88 -15.20 17.43
CA GLY A 366 -32.17 -14.63 17.01
C GLY A 366 -32.15 -13.83 15.71
N TYR A 367 -31.06 -13.87 14.97
CA TYR A 367 -30.86 -13.07 13.74
C TYR A 367 -31.82 -13.45 12.59
N VAL A 368 -32.26 -14.68 12.51
CA VAL A 368 -32.99 -15.24 11.37
C VAL A 368 -34.37 -14.59 11.15
N GLY A 369 -35.01 -14.06 12.19
CA GLY A 369 -36.40 -13.57 12.11
C GLY A 369 -36.59 -12.22 11.41
N ALA A 370 -35.70 -11.28 11.58
CA ALA A 370 -35.92 -9.89 11.12
C ALA A 370 -35.62 -9.65 9.64
N GLN A 371 -34.76 -10.45 9.04
CA GLN A 371 -34.37 -10.29 7.61
C GLN A 371 -35.06 -11.27 6.66
N ALA A 372 -35.65 -12.29 7.17
CA ALA A 372 -36.48 -13.19 6.41
C ALA A 372 -37.72 -12.50 5.80
N ALA A 373 -38.20 -11.43 6.42
CA ALA A 373 -39.31 -10.63 5.94
C ALA A 373 -39.04 -9.89 4.62
N GLU A 374 -37.79 -9.68 4.24
CA GLU A 374 -37.37 -9.04 2.99
C GLU A 374 -37.04 -10.04 1.85
N GLY A 375 -37.28 -11.32 2.03
CA GLY A 375 -37.40 -12.29 0.94
C GLY A 375 -36.12 -12.92 0.41
N ALA A 376 -34.91 -12.72 1.03
CA ALA A 376 -33.70 -13.27 0.42
C ALA A 376 -32.56 -13.68 1.35
N ASN A 377 -32.71 -13.64 2.67
CA ASN A 377 -31.52 -13.57 3.51
C ASN A 377 -31.44 -14.59 4.64
N LEU A 378 -31.77 -15.83 4.38
CA LEU A 378 -31.45 -16.88 5.33
C LEU A 378 -29.94 -17.13 5.31
N PRO A 379 -29.28 -17.09 6.47
CA PRO A 379 -27.85 -17.28 6.51
C PRO A 379 -27.40 -18.63 5.97
N PHE A 380 -28.26 -19.66 6.01
CA PHE A 380 -27.83 -21.06 5.87
C PHE A 380 -28.76 -21.95 5.01
N ASP A 381 -29.36 -21.46 3.95
CA ASP A 381 -30.07 -22.34 3.02
C ASP A 381 -29.08 -23.18 2.19
N GLN A 382 -28.43 -24.12 2.88
CA GLN A 382 -27.44 -25.02 2.28
C GLN A 382 -27.77 -26.47 2.64
N ARG A 383 -28.30 -27.17 1.67
CA ARG A 383 -28.47 -28.62 1.79
C ARG A 383 -27.12 -29.30 1.95
N GLY A 384 -26.91 -29.95 3.10
CA GLY A 384 -25.68 -30.68 3.42
C GLY A 384 -24.51 -29.91 4.01
N ALA A 385 -24.72 -28.66 4.46
CA ALA A 385 -23.75 -27.95 5.26
C ALA A 385 -23.81 -28.37 6.72
N THR A 386 -22.66 -28.32 7.40
CA THR A 386 -22.55 -28.43 8.86
C THR A 386 -22.28 -27.05 9.45
N ILE A 387 -23.15 -26.60 10.34
CA ILE A 387 -22.99 -25.36 11.10
C ILE A 387 -22.44 -25.70 12.48
N ILE A 388 -21.31 -25.15 12.86
CA ILE A 388 -20.69 -25.34 14.17
C ILE A 388 -21.01 -24.12 15.04
N VAL A 389 -21.66 -24.37 16.18
CA VAL A 389 -22.08 -23.37 17.18
C VAL A 389 -21.31 -23.59 18.48
N GLY A 390 -21.18 -22.54 19.32
CA GLY A 390 -20.39 -22.60 20.54
C GLY A 390 -21.14 -23.06 21.79
N SER A 391 -22.50 -23.06 21.74
CA SER A 391 -23.30 -23.40 22.92
C SER A 391 -24.64 -23.97 22.55
N GLN A 392 -25.28 -24.66 23.53
CA GLN A 392 -26.66 -25.14 23.39
C GLN A 392 -27.62 -23.97 23.20
N GLU A 393 -27.40 -22.85 23.84
CA GLU A 393 -28.24 -21.65 23.73
C GLU A 393 -28.19 -21.09 22.30
N GLN A 394 -27.01 -20.95 21.71
CA GLN A 394 -26.83 -20.54 20.31
C GLN A 394 -27.50 -21.54 19.35
N TYR A 395 -27.34 -22.82 19.60
CA TYR A 395 -28.00 -23.89 18.84
C TYR A 395 -29.52 -23.76 18.85
N ASP A 396 -30.10 -23.60 20.04
CA ASP A 396 -31.55 -23.54 20.21
C ASP A 396 -32.14 -22.25 19.61
N ALA A 397 -31.46 -21.12 19.77
CA ALA A 397 -31.86 -19.84 19.21
C ALA A 397 -31.89 -19.87 17.66
N LEU A 398 -30.84 -20.39 17.04
CA LEU A 398 -30.78 -20.52 15.57
C LEU A 398 -31.80 -21.52 15.04
N ARG A 399 -31.98 -22.64 15.70
CA ARG A 399 -32.95 -23.67 15.31
C ARG A 399 -34.38 -23.17 15.44
N SER A 400 -34.72 -22.47 16.52
CA SER A 400 -36.04 -21.88 16.72
C SER A 400 -36.36 -20.84 15.65
N SER A 401 -35.44 -19.94 15.39
CA SER A 401 -35.62 -18.92 14.36
C SER A 401 -35.78 -19.50 12.95
N TRP A 402 -35.12 -20.61 12.64
CA TRP A 402 -35.28 -21.34 11.38
C TRP A 402 -36.67 -21.96 11.28
N TYR A 403 -37.09 -22.65 12.33
CA TYR A 403 -38.38 -23.31 12.38
C TYR A 403 -39.54 -22.33 12.28
N ASP A 404 -39.44 -21.19 12.95
CA ASP A 404 -40.44 -20.12 12.94
C ASP A 404 -40.64 -19.54 11.53
N TYR A 405 -39.59 -19.57 10.70
CA TYR A 405 -39.64 -19.04 9.34
C TYR A 405 -40.17 -20.08 8.30
N TYR A 406 -39.63 -21.29 8.34
CA TYR A 406 -39.95 -22.33 7.31
C TYR A 406 -41.02 -23.31 7.73
N GLY A 407 -41.32 -23.39 9.01
CA GLY A 407 -42.22 -24.45 9.54
C GLY A 407 -41.63 -25.86 9.47
N GLU A 408 -40.36 -26.02 9.15
CA GLU A 408 -39.66 -27.29 8.97
C GLU A 408 -38.29 -27.27 9.65
N SER A 409 -37.66 -28.44 9.79
CA SER A 409 -36.31 -28.56 10.28
C SER A 409 -35.29 -27.99 9.27
N PRO A 410 -34.18 -27.40 9.74
CA PRO A 410 -33.13 -26.88 8.85
C PRO A 410 -32.58 -27.97 7.93
N TYR A 411 -32.32 -27.60 6.68
CA TYR A 411 -31.69 -28.50 5.71
C TYR A 411 -30.18 -28.71 5.96
N CYS A 412 -29.62 -28.03 6.95
CA CYS A 412 -28.23 -28.16 7.39
C CYS A 412 -28.13 -28.93 8.71
N GLU A 413 -27.03 -29.60 8.91
CA GLU A 413 -26.66 -30.16 10.22
C GLU A 413 -26.11 -29.08 11.13
N MET A 414 -26.56 -29.00 12.38
CA MET A 414 -25.96 -28.14 13.38
C MET A 414 -25.25 -28.98 14.45
N LYS A 415 -24.04 -28.59 14.83
CA LYS A 415 -23.23 -29.25 15.86
C LYS A 415 -22.74 -28.23 16.86
N ILE A 416 -22.72 -28.61 18.13
CA ILE A 416 -22.06 -27.84 19.18
C ILE A 416 -20.57 -28.19 19.13
N GLU A 417 -19.71 -27.18 19.20
CA GLU A 417 -18.26 -27.37 19.25
C GLU A 417 -17.90 -28.10 20.57
N GLU A 418 -17.12 -29.19 20.46
CA GLU A 418 -16.65 -29.97 21.60
C GLU A 418 -15.48 -29.30 22.34
#